data_f5667f94a79c0e4b42cb5781f53670ce
#
_entry.id   f5667f94a79c0e4b42cb5781f53670ce
#
_cell.length_a   1.000
_cell.length_b   1.000
_cell.length_c   1.000
_cell.angle_alpha   90.00
_cell.angle_beta   90.00
_cell.angle_gamma   90.00
#
_symmetry.space_group_name_H-M   'P 1'
#
loop_
_entity.id
_entity.type
_entity.pdbx_description
1 polymer ?
#
loop_
_entity_poly.entity_id
_entity_poly.type
_entity_poly.pdbx_seq_one_letter_code
_entity_poly.pdbx_strand_id
1 'polypeptide(L)'
;MLLFSNKTLSTPQTLILATLMAIGFTLFPVQSTTAEDGLSADPLWRHGTAGLDCQIVAYDPQSQKLLTTVADGIEVLSIKSGKLLAKLSQPAGFHATSVAVFNGRAAVAWAPNDKRQSGHIRCYDVNNLEMIATFPAGYHPEMVTFSPDGRYLLAANEGEPSDDYSVDQEGSVTVIDTQAGISQATVRLADFHDFDAKRDELRTQGIRIFGPSQQHEDGLATVAEDLEPEYIAISPDSQRAWVTLQENNAIAEIDLSRAKVTAIHPLGSKDFSALADQNSPWQTTGLDASDRDGGWKIRNWPVSGLFQPDGAVAFEHSDETYLVTANEGDPRVYAEYQESCPVAQLQKRKIQLAPRHPARFLMDETKLGRLDVSVVGNCESGEGYLEQLHCFGTRSFSIWRMSPNGSPELVFDSGNDFERIVGREASDRFTSKSYLHGRCTAQGPEPESVVIGYLGSMRLAMISLERAGGIMVYDVSYPMQPKFLKYLPPLAEDGSRDCAPEGLVMIPAETSPTHKPLLVVCNEVSGTTTAYQLDWNYHRLASSQ
;
A
#
# COMPACT_ATOMS: atom_id res chain seq x y z
N MET A 1 -69.63 23.24 -27.42
CA MET A 1 -70.63 24.30 -27.66
C MET A 1 -69.84 25.64 -27.57
N LEU A 2 -69.84 26.31 -28.76
CA LEU A 2 -69.65 27.75 -29.03
C LEU A 2 -68.35 28.40 -28.54
N LEU A 3 -67.53 28.95 -29.35
CA LEU A 3 -67.47 29.74 -30.57
C LEU A 3 -66.77 31.11 -30.31
N PHE A 4 -65.74 31.40 -31.07
CA PHE A 4 -65.28 32.65 -31.70
C PHE A 4 -65.01 33.92 -30.84
N SER A 5 -63.88 34.62 -31.06
CA SER A 5 -63.77 35.59 -32.16
C SER A 5 -62.37 36.21 -32.27
N ASN A 6 -61.88 36.34 -33.48
CA ASN A 6 -60.78 37.16 -33.99
C ASN A 6 -60.95 38.65 -33.73
N LYS A 7 -59.85 39.41 -33.61
CA LYS A 7 -59.70 40.69 -34.36
C LYS A 7 -58.21 41.05 -34.54
N THR A 8 -57.86 41.26 -35.77
CA THR A 8 -56.70 41.83 -36.41
C THR A 8 -56.66 43.35 -36.35
N LEU A 9 -55.47 43.98 -36.37
CA LEU A 9 -55.12 45.28 -36.97
C LEU A 9 -53.59 45.37 -36.97
N SER A 10 -52.89 45.27 -38.04
CA SER A 10 -52.37 46.04 -39.19
C SER A 10 -51.37 47.10 -38.83
N THR A 11 -50.10 46.82 -39.14
CA THR A 11 -48.93 47.51 -39.81
C THR A 11 -48.74 49.05 -39.74
N PRO A 12 -47.52 49.66 -39.99
CA PRO A 12 -46.58 49.28 -41.05
C PRO A 12 -45.04 49.36 -40.69
N GLN A 13 -44.33 48.66 -41.50
CA GLN A 13 -42.97 48.65 -41.99
C GLN A 13 -42.05 49.89 -41.77
N THR A 14 -40.80 49.64 -41.38
CA THR A 14 -39.66 50.34 -41.93
C THR A 14 -38.50 49.35 -42.16
N LEU A 15 -38.11 49.20 -43.38
CA LEU A 15 -37.04 48.33 -43.92
C LEU A 15 -35.71 49.04 -43.71
N ILE A 16 -34.75 48.46 -42.98
CA ILE A 16 -33.34 48.80 -43.02
C ILE A 16 -32.59 47.56 -43.43
N LEU A 17 -32.08 47.60 -44.66
CA LEU A 17 -31.16 46.59 -45.24
C LEU A 17 -29.79 46.79 -44.59
N ALA A 18 -29.32 45.84 -43.80
CA ALA A 18 -27.93 45.72 -43.41
C ALA A 18 -27.34 44.47 -44.03
N THR A 19 -26.47 44.68 -44.98
CA THR A 19 -25.67 43.65 -45.66
C THR A 19 -24.63 43.10 -44.69
N LEU A 20 -24.84 41.92 -44.19
CA LEU A 20 -23.83 41.18 -43.42
C LEU A 20 -22.98 40.36 -44.38
N MET A 21 -21.73 40.78 -44.57
CA MET A 21 -20.67 39.94 -45.16
C MET A 21 -20.38 38.80 -44.17
N ALA A 22 -20.71 37.59 -44.57
CA ALA A 22 -20.28 36.37 -43.88
C ALA A 22 -18.80 36.11 -44.15
N ILE A 23 -17.93 36.50 -43.22
CA ILE A 23 -16.55 36.01 -43.19
C ILE A 23 -16.59 34.62 -42.55
N GLY A 24 -16.44 33.60 -43.40
CA GLY A 24 -16.32 32.22 -42.96
C GLY A 24 -14.99 32.03 -42.20
N PHE A 25 -15.02 32.02 -40.90
CA PHE A 25 -13.94 31.47 -40.06
C PHE A 25 -14.09 29.94 -40.03
N THR A 26 -13.30 29.27 -40.87
CA THR A 26 -13.01 27.85 -40.68
C THR A 26 -12.18 27.72 -39.40
N LEU A 27 -12.83 27.40 -38.28
CA LEU A 27 -12.16 26.92 -37.08
C LEU A 27 -11.53 25.56 -37.42
N PHE A 28 -10.26 25.56 -37.74
CA PHE A 28 -9.44 24.37 -37.61
C PHE A 28 -9.34 24.06 -36.11
N PRO A 29 -9.56 22.82 -35.64
CA PRO A 29 -9.24 22.45 -34.30
C PRO A 29 -7.71 22.59 -34.14
N VAL A 30 -7.27 23.61 -33.43
CA VAL A 30 -5.91 23.66 -32.92
C VAL A 30 -5.83 22.51 -31.90
N GLN A 31 -5.26 21.40 -32.30
CA GLN A 31 -4.71 20.44 -31.38
C GLN A 31 -3.56 21.16 -30.67
N SER A 32 -3.83 21.72 -29.51
CA SER A 32 -2.78 22.18 -28.62
C SER A 32 -2.14 20.93 -28.01
N THR A 33 -1.15 20.39 -28.69
CA THR A 33 -0.15 19.53 -28.05
C THR A 33 0.82 20.44 -27.30
N THR A 34 0.35 21.09 -26.26
CA THR A 34 1.25 21.57 -25.21
C THR A 34 1.58 20.33 -24.39
N ALA A 35 2.72 19.72 -24.70
CA ALA A 35 3.30 18.79 -23.78
C ALA A 35 3.54 19.58 -22.47
N GLU A 36 2.97 19.15 -21.36
CA GLU A 36 3.11 19.81 -20.07
C GLU A 36 4.48 19.47 -19.46
N ASP A 37 5.09 20.45 -18.75
CA ASP A 37 6.23 20.14 -17.89
C ASP A 37 5.81 19.09 -16.87
N GLY A 38 6.58 18.00 -16.72
CA GLY A 38 6.21 16.98 -15.77
C GLY A 38 7.06 15.71 -15.83
N LEU A 39 6.75 14.82 -14.90
CA LEU A 39 7.38 13.53 -14.80
C LEU A 39 7.06 12.66 -16.02
N SER A 40 8.08 12.14 -16.70
CA SER A 40 7.96 10.99 -17.60
C SER A 40 8.45 9.72 -16.91
N ALA A 41 7.85 8.59 -17.27
CA ALA A 41 8.26 7.25 -16.87
C ALA A 41 8.14 6.36 -18.13
N ASP A 42 9.27 6.12 -18.75
CA ASP A 42 9.32 5.38 -20.00
C ASP A 42 9.71 3.93 -19.74
N PRO A 43 8.92 2.92 -20.16
CA PRO A 43 9.28 1.52 -19.97
C PRO A 43 10.56 1.20 -20.75
N LEU A 44 11.52 0.56 -20.07
CA LEU A 44 12.78 0.11 -20.67
C LEU A 44 12.70 -1.32 -21.13
N TRP A 45 12.15 -2.16 -20.28
CA TRP A 45 11.97 -3.59 -20.52
C TRP A 45 10.93 -4.15 -19.53
N ARG A 46 10.38 -5.29 -19.94
CA ARG A 46 9.49 -6.12 -19.15
C ARG A 46 10.02 -7.55 -19.20
N HIS A 47 10.15 -8.18 -18.03
CA HIS A 47 10.55 -9.58 -17.89
C HIS A 47 9.43 -10.31 -17.18
N GLY A 48 9.28 -11.60 -17.46
CA GLY A 48 8.40 -12.48 -16.70
C GLY A 48 7.71 -13.51 -17.58
N THR A 49 7.23 -14.54 -16.91
CA THR A 49 6.46 -15.62 -17.51
C THR A 49 5.15 -15.74 -16.76
N ALA A 50 4.05 -15.67 -17.46
CA ALA A 50 2.73 -15.82 -16.85
C ALA A 50 2.63 -17.10 -16.01
N GLY A 51 2.18 -16.95 -14.75
CA GLY A 51 2.04 -18.04 -13.78
C GLY A 51 3.25 -18.25 -12.86
N LEU A 52 4.23 -17.36 -12.90
CA LEU A 52 5.27 -17.24 -11.88
C LEU A 52 4.99 -15.96 -11.09
N ASP A 53 4.62 -16.08 -9.84
CA ASP A 53 4.46 -14.95 -8.94
C ASP A 53 5.77 -14.14 -8.87
N CYS A 54 5.70 -12.82 -8.84
CA CYS A 54 6.85 -11.94 -8.72
C CYS A 54 6.51 -10.86 -7.70
N GLN A 55 6.95 -11.06 -6.46
CA GLN A 55 6.52 -10.22 -5.34
C GLN A 55 7.54 -9.13 -5.02
N ILE A 56 8.74 -9.49 -4.59
CA ILE A 56 9.73 -8.54 -4.07
C ILE A 56 10.92 -8.40 -5.01
N VAL A 57 11.47 -7.18 -5.10
CA VAL A 57 12.67 -6.88 -5.90
C VAL A 57 13.71 -6.13 -5.07
N ALA A 58 14.98 -6.55 -5.22
CA ALA A 58 16.14 -5.84 -4.67
C ALA A 58 17.20 -5.60 -5.74
N TYR A 59 17.96 -4.51 -5.61
CA TYR A 59 18.99 -4.11 -6.57
C TYR A 59 20.39 -4.11 -5.94
N ASP A 60 21.35 -4.71 -6.61
CA ASP A 60 22.76 -4.59 -6.27
C ASP A 60 23.49 -3.64 -7.23
N PRO A 61 23.89 -2.44 -6.75
CA PRO A 61 24.56 -1.47 -7.60
C PRO A 61 25.95 -1.87 -8.06
N GLN A 62 26.64 -2.76 -7.34
CA GLN A 62 28.00 -3.19 -7.68
C GLN A 62 28.02 -4.13 -8.88
N SER A 63 27.13 -5.11 -8.91
CA SER A 63 27.01 -6.07 -10.00
C SER A 63 25.98 -5.67 -11.06
N GLN A 64 25.18 -4.63 -10.81
CA GLN A 64 24.05 -4.19 -11.64
C GLN A 64 23.04 -5.32 -11.91
N LYS A 65 22.75 -6.08 -10.88
CA LYS A 65 21.78 -7.17 -10.89
C LYS A 65 20.55 -6.80 -10.07
N LEU A 66 19.41 -7.30 -10.52
CA LEU A 66 18.19 -7.37 -9.73
C LEU A 66 18.01 -8.80 -9.23
N LEU A 67 17.51 -8.92 -8.03
CA LEU A 67 17.05 -10.19 -7.47
C LEU A 67 15.54 -10.05 -7.23
N THR A 68 14.76 -10.98 -7.73
CA THR A 68 13.30 -10.98 -7.58
C THR A 68 12.83 -12.30 -7.00
N THR A 69 11.93 -12.24 -6.02
CA THR A 69 11.25 -13.46 -5.55
C THR A 69 10.30 -13.95 -6.63
N VAL A 70 10.26 -15.25 -6.83
CA VAL A 70 9.32 -15.93 -7.73
C VAL A 70 8.86 -17.24 -7.09
N ALA A 71 7.75 -17.81 -7.58
CA ALA A 71 7.11 -19.00 -7.00
C ALA A 71 8.06 -20.19 -6.69
N ASP A 72 9.18 -20.31 -7.39
CA ASP A 72 10.14 -21.42 -7.23
C ASP A 72 11.54 -20.96 -6.79
N GLY A 73 11.66 -19.74 -6.23
CA GLY A 73 12.89 -19.21 -5.65
C GLY A 73 13.21 -17.77 -5.98
N ILE A 74 14.46 -17.48 -6.37
CA ILE A 74 14.92 -16.14 -6.72
C ILE A 74 15.43 -16.12 -8.16
N GLU A 75 14.94 -15.19 -8.97
CA GLU A 75 15.52 -14.88 -10.27
C GLU A 75 16.52 -13.74 -10.15
N VAL A 76 17.63 -13.86 -10.88
CA VAL A 76 18.66 -12.81 -10.96
C VAL A 76 18.63 -12.23 -12.37
N LEU A 77 18.26 -10.96 -12.48
CA LEU A 77 18.08 -10.27 -13.75
C LEU A 77 19.16 -9.22 -13.98
N SER A 78 19.45 -8.95 -15.24
CA SER A 78 20.26 -7.79 -15.64
C SER A 78 19.40 -6.53 -15.61
N ILE A 79 19.74 -5.54 -14.78
CA ILE A 79 19.00 -4.25 -14.78
C ILE A 79 19.01 -3.57 -16.14
N LYS A 80 20.06 -3.74 -16.93
CA LYS A 80 20.20 -3.11 -18.24
C LYS A 80 19.19 -3.61 -19.28
N SER A 81 18.73 -4.85 -19.15
CA SER A 81 17.95 -5.50 -20.23
C SER A 81 16.82 -6.40 -19.76
N GLY A 82 16.59 -6.56 -18.46
CA GLY A 82 15.63 -7.51 -17.90
C GLY A 82 15.96 -8.97 -18.16
N LYS A 83 17.13 -9.28 -18.74
CA LYS A 83 17.50 -10.66 -19.11
C LYS A 83 17.80 -11.48 -17.86
N LEU A 84 17.22 -12.68 -17.77
CA LEU A 84 17.57 -13.68 -16.76
C LEU A 84 19.04 -14.08 -16.89
N LEU A 85 19.78 -13.95 -15.79
CA LEU A 85 21.21 -14.29 -15.68
C LEU A 85 21.43 -15.57 -14.93
N ALA A 86 20.68 -15.79 -13.86
CA ALA A 86 20.78 -16.96 -12.99
C ALA A 86 19.48 -17.14 -12.20
N LYS A 87 19.36 -18.31 -11.55
CA LYS A 87 18.26 -18.63 -10.66
C LYS A 87 18.78 -19.34 -9.41
N LEU A 88 18.23 -18.96 -8.25
CA LEU A 88 18.45 -19.64 -6.99
C LEU A 88 17.17 -20.40 -6.64
N SER A 89 17.21 -21.72 -6.70
CA SER A 89 16.04 -22.55 -6.40
C SER A 89 15.73 -22.56 -4.91
N GLN A 90 14.44 -22.59 -4.58
CA GLN A 90 13.98 -22.70 -3.21
C GLN A 90 14.42 -24.01 -2.55
N PRO A 91 14.70 -24.01 -1.23
CA PRO A 91 14.91 -25.22 -0.47
C PRO A 91 13.64 -26.08 -0.41
N ALA A 92 13.79 -27.39 -0.33
CA ALA A 92 12.63 -28.29 -0.22
C ALA A 92 11.81 -27.98 1.03
N GLY A 93 10.51 -27.74 0.86
CA GLY A 93 9.56 -27.42 1.93
C GLY A 93 9.56 -25.95 2.37
N PHE A 94 10.21 -25.08 1.60
CA PHE A 94 10.25 -23.63 1.83
C PHE A 94 9.90 -22.87 0.56
N HIS A 95 9.47 -21.64 0.71
CA HIS A 95 9.32 -20.65 -0.37
C HIS A 95 10.02 -19.34 0.02
N ALA A 96 10.37 -18.53 -0.96
CA ALA A 96 10.96 -17.21 -0.73
C ALA A 96 9.82 -16.19 -0.60
N THR A 97 9.79 -15.48 0.51
CA THR A 97 8.85 -14.38 0.74
C THR A 97 9.48 -13.04 0.40
N SER A 98 10.75 -12.83 0.75
CA SER A 98 11.41 -11.54 0.58
C SER A 98 12.89 -11.67 0.23
N VAL A 99 13.43 -10.63 -0.41
CA VAL A 99 14.85 -10.50 -0.73
C VAL A 99 15.33 -9.07 -0.50
N ALA A 100 16.46 -8.91 0.17
CA ALA A 100 17.16 -7.63 0.31
C ALA A 100 18.61 -7.74 -0.14
N VAL A 101 19.17 -6.62 -0.59
CA VAL A 101 20.57 -6.57 -1.03
C VAL A 101 21.31 -5.42 -0.34
N PHE A 102 22.49 -5.71 0.17
CA PHE A 102 23.38 -4.68 0.69
C PHE A 102 24.85 -5.05 0.38
N ASN A 103 25.52 -4.17 -0.33
CA ASN A 103 26.97 -4.21 -0.58
C ASN A 103 27.45 -5.57 -1.15
N GLY A 104 26.80 -6.07 -2.20
CA GLY A 104 27.13 -7.33 -2.89
C GLY A 104 26.64 -8.58 -2.18
N ARG A 105 25.87 -8.45 -1.11
CA ARG A 105 25.26 -9.55 -0.35
C ARG A 105 23.76 -9.52 -0.50
N ALA A 106 23.15 -10.65 -0.83
CA ALA A 106 21.71 -10.83 -0.82
C ALA A 106 21.29 -11.59 0.45
N ALA A 107 20.24 -11.13 1.11
CA ALA A 107 19.55 -11.88 2.15
C ALA A 107 18.18 -12.29 1.63
N VAL A 108 17.81 -13.54 1.78
CA VAL A 108 16.52 -14.10 1.38
C VAL A 108 15.83 -14.67 2.59
N ALA A 109 14.59 -14.25 2.82
CA ALA A 109 13.70 -14.85 3.80
C ALA A 109 13.09 -16.12 3.18
N TRP A 110 13.18 -17.22 3.91
CA TRP A 110 12.64 -18.52 3.53
C TRP A 110 11.60 -18.95 4.54
N ALA A 111 10.34 -18.85 4.18
CA ALA A 111 9.23 -19.31 5.00
C ALA A 111 8.95 -20.79 4.76
N PRO A 112 8.73 -21.60 5.81
CA PRO A 112 8.35 -23.01 5.65
C PRO A 112 6.90 -23.13 5.18
N ASN A 113 6.60 -24.13 4.36
CA ASN A 113 5.23 -24.45 3.95
C ASN A 113 4.36 -24.99 5.13
N ASP A 114 4.98 -25.43 6.21
CA ASP A 114 4.30 -25.84 7.44
C ASP A 114 4.41 -24.70 8.45
N LYS A 115 3.32 -23.98 8.67
CA LYS A 115 3.22 -22.82 9.58
C LYS A 115 3.64 -23.11 11.04
N ARG A 116 3.75 -24.39 11.44
CA ARG A 116 4.27 -24.80 12.76
C ARG A 116 5.79 -24.76 12.88
N GLN A 117 6.49 -24.52 11.79
CA GLN A 117 7.94 -24.45 11.78
C GLN A 117 8.42 -23.01 11.64
N SER A 118 9.51 -22.68 12.30
CA SER A 118 10.18 -21.40 12.10
C SER A 118 10.92 -21.34 10.77
N GLY A 119 11.02 -20.14 10.21
CA GLY A 119 11.75 -19.88 8.98
C GLY A 119 13.26 -19.67 9.20
N HIS A 120 13.92 -19.26 8.15
CA HIS A 120 15.33 -18.88 8.22
C HIS A 120 15.69 -17.83 7.17
N ILE A 121 16.75 -17.08 7.43
CA ILE A 121 17.32 -16.11 6.50
C ILE A 121 18.63 -16.69 5.97
N ARG A 122 18.78 -16.75 4.64
CA ARG A 122 20.05 -17.16 4.00
C ARG A 122 20.68 -15.99 3.30
N CYS A 123 21.97 -15.80 3.54
CA CYS A 123 22.77 -14.79 2.87
C CYS A 123 23.62 -15.41 1.77
N TYR A 124 23.69 -14.74 0.63
CA TYR A 124 24.40 -15.18 -0.57
C TYR A 124 25.31 -14.07 -1.10
N ASP A 125 26.41 -14.43 -1.75
CA ASP A 125 27.18 -13.51 -2.59
C ASP A 125 26.41 -13.28 -3.90
N VAL A 126 26.13 -12.02 -4.23
CA VAL A 126 25.32 -11.67 -5.43
C VAL A 126 26.07 -12.04 -6.74
N ASN A 127 27.41 -12.14 -6.73
CA ASN A 127 28.17 -12.39 -7.95
C ASN A 127 28.07 -13.85 -8.41
N ASN A 128 28.20 -14.80 -7.47
CA ASN A 128 28.26 -16.23 -7.75
C ASN A 128 27.12 -17.06 -7.15
N LEU A 129 26.25 -16.43 -6.33
CA LEU A 129 25.13 -17.03 -5.61
C LEU A 129 25.56 -18.14 -4.61
N GLU A 130 26.81 -18.11 -4.17
CA GLU A 130 27.27 -19.00 -3.09
C GLU A 130 26.68 -18.55 -1.76
N MET A 131 26.19 -19.51 -0.99
CA MET A 131 25.65 -19.27 0.35
C MET A 131 26.77 -18.91 1.31
N ILE A 132 26.66 -17.74 1.95
CA ILE A 132 27.64 -17.20 2.93
C ILE A 132 27.27 -17.63 4.35
N ALA A 133 25.97 -17.53 4.70
CA ALA A 133 25.48 -17.80 6.05
C ALA A 133 24.00 -18.18 6.04
N THR A 134 23.57 -18.87 7.09
CA THR A 134 22.15 -19.14 7.40
C THR A 134 21.88 -18.75 8.84
N PHE A 135 20.78 -18.03 9.08
CA PHE A 135 20.35 -17.58 10.38
C PHE A 135 18.93 -18.10 10.66
N PRO A 136 18.62 -18.50 11.91
CA PRO A 136 17.25 -18.79 12.29
C PRO A 136 16.40 -17.50 12.24
N ALA A 137 15.14 -17.62 11.87
CA ALA A 137 14.13 -16.59 11.97
C ALA A 137 12.97 -17.05 12.85
N GLY A 138 11.97 -16.19 13.08
CA GLY A 138 10.72 -16.58 13.70
C GLY A 138 9.81 -17.37 12.76
N TYR A 139 8.52 -17.40 13.08
CA TYR A 139 7.51 -18.06 12.26
C TYR A 139 7.10 -17.16 11.10
N HIS A 140 7.00 -17.72 9.92
CA HIS A 140 6.63 -17.03 8.68
C HIS A 140 7.39 -15.69 8.49
N PRO A 141 8.74 -15.71 8.23
CA PRO A 141 9.46 -14.48 7.93
C PRO A 141 8.96 -13.92 6.60
N GLU A 142 8.19 -12.83 6.66
CA GLU A 142 7.52 -12.23 5.51
C GLU A 142 8.42 -11.22 4.79
N MET A 143 9.06 -10.32 5.52
CA MET A 143 9.90 -9.27 4.96
C MET A 143 11.32 -9.31 5.54
N VAL A 144 12.34 -9.08 4.68
CA VAL A 144 13.74 -8.96 5.10
C VAL A 144 14.35 -7.65 4.60
N THR A 145 15.16 -6.99 5.44
CA THR A 145 15.83 -5.74 5.06
C THR A 145 17.15 -5.52 5.80
N PHE A 146 18.08 -4.79 5.16
CA PHE A 146 19.29 -4.30 5.82
C PHE A 146 19.08 -2.88 6.37
N SER A 147 19.73 -2.59 7.50
CA SER A 147 19.84 -1.20 7.95
C SER A 147 20.65 -0.35 6.95
N PRO A 148 20.42 0.98 6.90
CA PRO A 148 21.14 1.87 5.98
C PRO A 148 22.66 1.80 6.09
N ASP A 149 23.21 1.55 7.29
CA ASP A 149 24.65 1.36 7.53
C ASP A 149 25.12 -0.09 7.25
N GLY A 150 24.20 -1.03 6.98
CA GLY A 150 24.46 -2.43 6.73
C GLY A 150 24.87 -3.25 7.95
N ARG A 151 24.80 -2.67 9.15
CA ARG A 151 25.13 -3.38 10.39
C ARG A 151 24.08 -4.40 10.77
N TYR A 152 22.81 -4.03 10.65
CA TYR A 152 21.71 -4.91 11.00
C TYR A 152 21.05 -5.50 9.77
N LEU A 153 20.68 -6.77 9.87
CA LEU A 153 19.77 -7.45 8.96
C LEU A 153 18.56 -7.89 9.76
N LEU A 154 17.38 -7.44 9.36
CA LEU A 154 16.13 -7.69 10.07
C LEU A 154 15.19 -8.55 9.23
N ALA A 155 14.33 -9.32 9.90
CA ALA A 155 13.15 -9.91 9.25
C ALA A 155 11.92 -9.74 10.15
N ALA A 156 10.82 -9.32 9.56
CA ALA A 156 9.51 -9.40 10.15
C ALA A 156 9.04 -10.85 10.06
N ASN A 157 8.62 -11.41 11.18
CA ASN A 157 8.09 -12.76 11.28
C ASN A 157 6.63 -12.63 11.68
N GLU A 158 5.76 -12.81 10.72
CA GLU A 158 4.34 -12.55 10.84
C GLU A 158 3.69 -13.44 11.92
N GLY A 159 4.03 -14.74 11.91
CA GLY A 159 3.41 -15.68 12.85
C GLY A 159 1.98 -16.05 12.48
N GLU A 160 1.56 -15.80 11.24
CA GLU A 160 0.21 -16.00 10.73
C GLU A 160 -0.43 -17.33 11.19
N PRO A 161 -1.69 -17.31 11.68
CA PRO A 161 -2.36 -18.52 12.12
C PRO A 161 -2.64 -19.49 10.96
N SER A 162 -2.90 -20.75 11.31
CA SER A 162 -3.41 -21.72 10.33
C SER A 162 -4.88 -21.41 9.98
N ASP A 163 -5.32 -21.84 8.79
CA ASP A 163 -6.70 -21.62 8.30
C ASP A 163 -7.80 -22.01 9.29
N ASP A 164 -7.55 -23.00 10.13
CA ASP A 164 -8.48 -23.50 11.13
C ASP A 164 -8.20 -22.99 12.56
N TYR A 165 -7.25 -22.06 12.73
CA TYR A 165 -6.80 -21.56 14.02
C TYR A 165 -6.40 -22.67 15.04
N SER A 166 -6.03 -23.86 14.55
CA SER A 166 -5.48 -24.91 15.40
C SER A 166 -4.02 -24.64 15.77
N VAL A 167 -3.37 -23.78 15.02
CA VAL A 167 -2.00 -23.30 15.23
C VAL A 167 -2.05 -21.79 15.05
N ASP A 168 -1.58 -21.08 16.07
CA ASP A 168 -1.41 -19.64 16.10
C ASP A 168 -0.02 -19.37 16.67
N GLN A 169 0.88 -18.86 15.85
CA GLN A 169 2.29 -18.69 16.19
C GLN A 169 2.54 -17.24 16.59
N GLU A 170 3.56 -17.03 17.41
CA GLU A 170 3.91 -15.70 17.88
C GLU A 170 4.61 -14.88 16.77
N GLY A 171 4.12 -13.67 16.58
CA GLY A 171 4.81 -12.67 15.77
C GLY A 171 6.09 -12.17 16.45
N SER A 172 7.07 -11.78 15.67
CA SER A 172 8.35 -11.28 16.18
C SER A 172 9.16 -10.57 15.10
N VAL A 173 10.26 -9.92 15.51
CA VAL A 173 11.25 -9.41 14.55
C VAL A 173 12.61 -10.02 14.83
N THR A 174 13.16 -10.73 13.84
CA THR A 174 14.53 -11.22 13.89
C THR A 174 15.49 -10.06 13.66
N VAL A 175 16.44 -9.86 14.57
CA VAL A 175 17.50 -8.85 14.48
C VAL A 175 18.87 -9.53 14.45
N ILE A 176 19.58 -9.43 13.33
CA ILE A 176 20.89 -10.01 13.10
C ILE A 176 21.91 -8.88 13.10
N ASP A 177 22.79 -8.80 14.12
CA ASP A 177 23.87 -7.83 14.20
C ASP A 177 25.12 -8.40 13.52
N THR A 178 25.49 -7.82 12.38
CA THR A 178 26.62 -8.26 11.55
C THR A 178 27.91 -7.46 11.82
N GLN A 179 27.98 -6.65 12.90
CA GLN A 179 29.13 -5.80 13.19
C GLN A 179 30.45 -6.57 13.27
N ALA A 180 30.45 -7.80 13.79
CA ALA A 180 31.62 -8.67 13.85
C ALA A 180 31.91 -9.41 12.53
N GLY A 181 31.17 -9.12 11.47
CA GLY A 181 31.15 -9.85 10.20
C GLY A 181 30.04 -10.89 10.14
N ILE A 182 29.56 -11.18 8.93
CA ILE A 182 28.38 -12.03 8.69
C ILE A 182 28.52 -13.46 9.26
N SER A 183 29.71 -14.02 9.24
CA SER A 183 30.00 -15.37 9.80
C SER A 183 30.05 -15.41 11.34
N GLN A 184 30.11 -14.26 11.99
CA GLN A 184 30.12 -14.11 13.45
C GLN A 184 28.93 -13.28 13.95
N ALA A 185 27.93 -13.09 13.12
CA ALA A 185 26.75 -12.33 13.45
C ALA A 185 25.97 -12.96 14.61
N THR A 186 25.37 -12.13 15.43
CA THR A 186 24.51 -12.56 16.53
C THR A 186 23.04 -12.37 16.15
N VAL A 187 22.21 -13.37 16.46
CA VAL A 187 20.77 -13.34 16.20
C VAL A 187 20.03 -13.16 17.51
N ARG A 188 19.07 -12.24 17.52
CA ARG A 188 18.14 -12.01 18.63
C ARG A 188 16.73 -11.84 18.07
N LEU A 189 15.73 -12.18 18.87
CA LEU A 189 14.31 -11.90 18.56
C LEU A 189 13.86 -10.70 19.41
N ALA A 190 13.23 -9.75 18.75
CA ALA A 190 12.42 -8.74 19.40
C ALA A 190 10.97 -9.26 19.37
N ASP A 191 10.52 -9.81 20.49
CA ASP A 191 9.20 -10.39 20.69
C ASP A 191 8.25 -9.42 21.40
N PHE A 192 7.00 -9.82 21.57
CA PHE A 192 5.94 -9.01 22.18
C PHE A 192 5.53 -9.48 23.60
N HIS A 193 6.20 -10.44 24.21
CA HIS A 193 5.85 -10.98 25.53
C HIS A 193 5.78 -9.95 26.65
N ASP A 194 6.61 -8.89 26.61
CA ASP A 194 6.57 -7.80 27.60
C ASP A 194 5.22 -7.04 27.59
N PHE A 195 4.39 -7.27 26.58
CA PHE A 195 3.09 -6.63 26.38
C PHE A 195 1.89 -7.54 26.71
N ASP A 196 2.07 -8.84 26.90
CA ASP A 196 0.96 -9.78 27.18
C ASP A 196 0.11 -9.35 28.37
N ALA A 197 0.77 -8.96 29.46
CA ALA A 197 0.07 -8.47 30.66
C ALA A 197 -0.65 -7.11 30.45
N LYS A 198 -0.42 -6.44 29.33
CA LYS A 198 -1.01 -5.13 28.99
C LYS A 198 -2.08 -5.24 27.91
N ARG A 199 -2.53 -6.44 27.55
CA ARG A 199 -3.49 -6.65 26.45
C ARG A 199 -4.70 -5.72 26.51
N ASP A 200 -5.36 -5.63 27.68
CA ASP A 200 -6.54 -4.78 27.84
C ASP A 200 -6.22 -3.28 27.80
N GLU A 201 -5.04 -2.86 28.27
CA GLU A 201 -4.55 -1.49 28.16
C GLU A 201 -4.34 -1.12 26.69
N LEU A 202 -3.66 -1.98 25.92
CA LEU A 202 -3.40 -1.79 24.49
C LEU A 202 -4.71 -1.72 23.69
N ARG A 203 -5.67 -2.58 23.99
CA ARG A 203 -7.00 -2.53 23.38
C ARG A 203 -7.73 -1.22 23.68
N THR A 204 -7.65 -0.72 24.91
CA THR A 204 -8.22 0.57 25.29
C THR A 204 -7.55 1.75 24.57
N GLN A 205 -6.27 1.63 24.22
CA GLN A 205 -5.53 2.60 23.41
C GLN A 205 -5.88 2.54 21.92
N GLY A 206 -6.64 1.51 21.48
CA GLY A 206 -7.08 1.35 20.10
C GLY A 206 -6.26 0.38 19.26
N ILE A 207 -5.33 -0.36 19.87
CA ILE A 207 -4.63 -1.46 19.20
C ILE A 207 -5.59 -2.64 19.11
N ARG A 208 -5.71 -3.20 17.93
CA ARG A 208 -6.65 -4.28 17.66
C ARG A 208 -6.00 -5.62 18.01
N ILE A 209 -6.37 -6.18 19.16
CA ILE A 209 -5.96 -7.50 19.65
C ILE A 209 -7.23 -8.30 19.84
N PHE A 210 -7.51 -9.25 18.94
CA PHE A 210 -8.84 -9.87 18.84
C PHE A 210 -8.84 -11.30 18.31
N GLY A 211 -7.68 -11.86 17.97
CA GLY A 211 -7.54 -13.24 17.49
C GLY A 211 -8.17 -14.24 18.45
N PRO A 212 -8.94 -15.22 17.94
CA PRO A 212 -9.46 -16.28 18.79
C PRO A 212 -8.33 -17.23 19.19
N SER A 213 -8.39 -17.77 20.39
CA SER A 213 -7.48 -18.84 20.81
C SER A 213 -8.25 -19.99 21.45
N GLN A 214 -7.89 -21.22 21.07
CA GLN A 214 -8.38 -22.44 21.71
C GLN A 214 -7.48 -22.86 22.86
N GLN A 215 -6.35 -22.20 23.07
CA GLN A 215 -5.34 -22.55 24.07
C GLN A 215 -5.52 -21.78 25.38
N HIS A 216 -6.22 -20.64 25.32
CA HIS A 216 -6.44 -19.75 26.47
C HIS A 216 -7.88 -19.83 27.00
N GLU A 217 -8.04 -19.75 28.34
CA GLU A 217 -9.34 -19.89 29.00
C GLU A 217 -10.35 -18.80 28.62
N ASP A 218 -9.88 -17.60 28.30
CA ASP A 218 -10.71 -16.47 27.86
C ASP A 218 -11.06 -16.52 26.37
N GLY A 219 -10.50 -17.48 25.63
CA GLY A 219 -10.75 -17.66 24.19
C GLY A 219 -10.09 -16.65 23.29
N LEU A 220 -9.11 -15.87 23.78
CA LEU A 220 -8.39 -14.85 23.05
C LEU A 220 -6.88 -15.14 23.00
N ALA A 221 -6.25 -14.79 21.90
CA ALA A 221 -4.80 -14.84 21.74
C ALA A 221 -4.08 -13.92 22.76
N THR A 222 -2.85 -14.24 23.10
CA THR A 222 -1.95 -13.32 23.80
C THR A 222 -1.59 -12.14 22.89
N VAL A 223 -0.89 -11.14 23.39
CA VAL A 223 -0.39 -10.04 22.53
C VAL A 223 0.66 -10.57 21.57
N ALA A 224 1.52 -11.47 22.03
CA ALA A 224 2.57 -12.05 21.20
C ALA A 224 2.03 -12.93 20.08
N GLU A 225 0.92 -13.64 20.28
CA GLU A 225 0.25 -14.45 19.27
C GLU A 225 -0.58 -13.59 18.29
N ASP A 226 -1.21 -12.50 18.75
CA ASP A 226 -2.13 -11.71 17.93
C ASP A 226 -1.44 -10.64 17.07
N LEU A 227 -0.21 -10.24 17.40
CA LEU A 227 0.50 -9.22 16.64
C LEU A 227 1.28 -9.84 15.48
N GLU A 228 0.91 -9.47 14.25
CA GLU A 228 1.45 -9.98 13.01
C GLU A 228 2.35 -8.92 12.34
N PRO A 229 3.71 -9.01 12.51
CA PRO A 229 4.67 -8.11 11.88
C PRO A 229 4.79 -8.33 10.37
N GLU A 230 4.53 -7.27 9.56
CA GLU A 230 4.59 -7.30 8.10
C GLU A 230 5.86 -6.63 7.57
N TYR A 231 5.87 -5.32 7.50
CA TYR A 231 6.90 -4.55 6.83
C TYR A 231 7.77 -3.76 7.80
N ILE A 232 9.07 -3.63 7.49
CA ILE A 232 10.06 -2.96 8.34
C ILE A 232 10.59 -1.70 7.68
N ALA A 233 10.41 -0.56 8.32
CA ALA A 233 11.07 0.69 7.99
C ALA A 233 12.15 1.02 9.02
N ILE A 234 13.40 1.21 8.58
CA ILE A 234 14.51 1.49 9.47
C ILE A 234 14.85 2.98 9.43
N SER A 235 15.12 3.57 10.60
CA SER A 235 15.54 4.95 10.70
C SER A 235 16.85 5.20 9.92
N PRO A 236 17.03 6.39 9.30
CA PRO A 236 18.22 6.71 8.53
C PRO A 236 19.53 6.60 9.33
N ASP A 237 19.47 6.78 10.66
CA ASP A 237 20.60 6.61 11.57
C ASP A 237 20.85 5.15 12.00
N SER A 238 20.04 4.20 11.54
CA SER A 238 20.12 2.76 11.85
C SER A 238 20.01 2.42 13.35
N GLN A 239 19.34 3.27 14.15
CA GLN A 239 19.18 3.02 15.58
C GLN A 239 17.81 2.39 15.91
N ARG A 240 16.79 2.70 15.12
CA ARG A 240 15.41 2.26 15.35
C ARG A 240 14.81 1.65 14.09
N ALA A 241 13.82 0.81 14.29
CA ALA A 241 12.92 0.35 13.23
C ALA A 241 11.47 0.52 13.67
N TRP A 242 10.60 0.72 12.69
CA TRP A 242 9.16 0.68 12.81
C TRP A 242 8.64 -0.45 11.96
N VAL A 243 7.76 -1.24 12.54
CA VAL A 243 7.22 -2.44 11.91
C VAL A 243 5.71 -2.31 11.86
N THR A 244 5.14 -2.45 10.69
CA THR A 244 3.69 -2.46 10.50
C THR A 244 3.10 -3.72 11.13
N LEU A 245 1.97 -3.55 11.80
CA LEU A 245 1.11 -4.60 12.36
C LEU A 245 -0.26 -4.38 11.72
N GLN A 246 -0.41 -4.93 10.51
CA GLN A 246 -1.47 -4.52 9.59
C GLN A 246 -2.86 -4.75 10.18
N GLU A 247 -3.23 -5.99 10.50
CA GLU A 247 -4.55 -6.33 11.04
C GLU A 247 -4.80 -5.70 12.40
N ASN A 248 -3.72 -5.47 13.16
CA ASN A 248 -3.79 -4.81 14.46
C ASN A 248 -3.92 -3.28 14.35
N ASN A 249 -3.79 -2.73 13.14
CA ASN A 249 -3.86 -1.30 12.84
C ASN A 249 -2.92 -0.48 13.72
N ALA A 250 -1.67 -0.93 13.80
CA ALA A 250 -0.66 -0.39 14.70
C ALA A 250 0.75 -0.41 14.08
N ILE A 251 1.70 0.23 14.75
CA ILE A 251 3.13 0.19 14.41
C ILE A 251 3.91 -0.16 15.68
N ALA A 252 4.79 -1.17 15.60
CA ALA A 252 5.74 -1.48 16.65
C ALA A 252 7.04 -0.69 16.45
N GLU A 253 7.60 -0.10 17.52
CA GLU A 253 8.91 0.55 17.53
C GLU A 253 9.95 -0.37 18.15
N ILE A 254 11.11 -0.53 17.48
CA ILE A 254 12.19 -1.43 17.89
C ILE A 254 13.48 -0.65 18.09
N ASP A 255 14.13 -0.83 19.24
CA ASP A 255 15.53 -0.46 19.50
C ASP A 255 16.43 -1.56 18.92
N LEU A 256 17.16 -1.24 17.85
CA LEU A 256 18.00 -2.21 17.13
C LEU A 256 19.19 -2.66 17.97
N SER A 257 19.78 -1.76 18.77
CA SER A 257 20.92 -2.07 19.60
C SER A 257 20.59 -3.11 20.69
N ARG A 258 19.35 -3.06 21.18
CA ARG A 258 18.83 -3.95 22.22
C ARG A 258 18.06 -5.14 21.63
N ALA A 259 17.69 -5.08 20.35
CA ALA A 259 16.76 -5.98 19.70
C ALA A 259 15.47 -6.16 20.54
N LYS A 260 14.79 -5.05 20.80
CA LYS A 260 13.64 -5.03 21.71
C LYS A 260 12.55 -4.12 21.20
N VAL A 261 11.31 -4.60 21.24
CA VAL A 261 10.11 -3.77 21.04
C VAL A 261 10.01 -2.80 22.22
N THR A 262 9.99 -1.51 21.95
CA THR A 262 9.95 -0.45 22.96
C THR A 262 8.58 0.15 23.15
N ALA A 263 7.76 0.17 22.08
CA ALA A 263 6.39 0.67 22.09
C ALA A 263 5.57 0.03 20.96
N ILE A 264 4.24 0.05 21.13
CA ILE A 264 3.27 -0.28 20.09
C ILE A 264 2.32 0.93 19.99
N HIS A 265 2.19 1.49 18.81
CA HIS A 265 1.46 2.72 18.55
C HIS A 265 0.20 2.45 17.75
N PRO A 266 -1.01 2.76 18.26
CA PRO A 266 -2.24 2.66 17.48
C PRO A 266 -2.27 3.75 16.41
N LEU A 267 -2.79 3.44 15.23
CA LEU A 267 -2.91 4.40 14.12
C LEU A 267 -4.25 5.14 14.09
N GLY A 268 -5.27 4.63 14.81
CA GLY A 268 -6.60 5.21 14.80
C GLY A 268 -7.36 4.93 13.50
N SER A 269 -8.24 5.85 13.09
CA SER A 269 -9.04 5.68 11.88
C SER A 269 -9.33 7.00 11.17
N LYS A 270 -9.58 6.92 9.87
CA LYS A 270 -9.93 8.05 9.01
C LYS A 270 -11.45 8.12 8.85
N ASP A 271 -12.06 9.24 9.23
CA ASP A 271 -13.51 9.46 9.08
C ASP A 271 -13.87 9.80 7.63
N PHE A 272 -14.66 8.94 7.00
CA PHE A 272 -15.17 9.15 5.65
C PHE A 272 -16.46 9.98 5.60
N SER A 273 -17.06 10.30 6.75
CA SER A 273 -18.25 11.16 6.83
C SER A 273 -17.91 12.65 6.79
N ALA A 274 -16.71 13.03 7.19
CA ALA A 274 -16.30 14.41 7.33
C ALA A 274 -16.24 15.14 5.98
N LEU A 275 -16.68 16.40 5.97
CA LEU A 275 -16.35 17.32 4.90
C LEU A 275 -14.87 17.70 5.03
N ALA A 276 -14.21 17.92 3.89
CA ALA A 276 -12.82 18.36 3.89
C ALA A 276 -12.63 19.60 4.80
N ASP A 277 -11.88 19.44 5.86
CA ASP A 277 -11.44 20.54 6.73
C ASP A 277 -10.06 20.99 6.25
N GLN A 278 -9.87 22.31 6.08
CA GLN A 278 -8.59 22.89 5.68
C GLN A 278 -7.45 22.63 6.67
N ASN A 279 -7.78 22.24 7.90
CA ASN A 279 -6.81 21.87 8.93
C ASN A 279 -6.65 20.35 9.10
N SER A 280 -7.39 19.56 8.34
CA SER A 280 -7.26 18.10 8.37
C SER A 280 -5.98 17.64 7.65
N PRO A 281 -5.28 16.62 8.14
CA PRO A 281 -4.16 16.01 7.41
C PRO A 281 -4.58 15.42 6.05
N TRP A 282 -5.88 15.18 5.83
CA TRP A 282 -6.46 14.81 4.54
C TRP A 282 -7.30 15.95 3.95
N GLN A 283 -7.04 16.29 2.71
CA GLN A 283 -7.74 17.39 2.02
C GLN A 283 -9.10 16.97 1.45
N THR A 284 -9.30 15.68 1.23
CA THR A 284 -10.52 15.11 0.66
C THR A 284 -10.95 13.86 1.42
N THR A 285 -12.24 13.66 1.56
CA THR A 285 -12.83 12.50 2.24
C THR A 285 -13.85 11.80 1.35
N GLY A 286 -14.36 10.66 1.83
CA GLY A 286 -15.33 9.85 1.11
C GLY A 286 -14.66 8.70 0.35
N LEU A 287 -15.47 7.72 0.02
CA LEU A 287 -15.08 6.53 -0.72
C LEU A 287 -16.21 6.08 -1.66
N ASP A 288 -15.88 5.25 -2.65
CA ASP A 288 -16.87 4.50 -3.40
C ASP A 288 -17.23 3.23 -2.64
N ALA A 289 -18.47 3.13 -2.16
CA ALA A 289 -18.93 2.05 -1.28
C ALA A 289 -19.75 0.97 -1.99
N SER A 290 -20.03 1.11 -3.30
CA SER A 290 -20.98 0.24 -3.97
C SER A 290 -20.65 -0.01 -5.44
N ASP A 291 -20.57 -1.29 -5.80
CA ASP A 291 -20.49 -1.76 -7.18
C ASP A 291 -21.88 -1.86 -7.86
N ARG A 292 -22.96 -1.41 -7.20
CA ARG A 292 -24.36 -1.53 -7.66
C ARG A 292 -25.04 -0.20 -7.93
N ASP A 293 -24.39 0.91 -7.73
CA ASP A 293 -24.99 2.22 -7.89
C ASP A 293 -24.80 2.85 -9.29
N GLY A 294 -24.24 2.08 -10.23
CA GLY A 294 -24.13 2.43 -11.64
C GLY A 294 -22.84 3.17 -12.01
N GLY A 295 -21.73 2.86 -11.36
CA GLY A 295 -20.38 3.30 -11.69
C GLY A 295 -19.64 3.90 -10.50
N TRP A 296 -18.45 4.40 -10.76
CA TRP A 296 -17.54 4.93 -9.76
C TRP A 296 -18.09 6.22 -9.12
N LYS A 297 -18.38 6.19 -7.79
CA LYS A 297 -19.02 7.33 -7.11
C LYS A 297 -18.52 7.52 -5.70
N ILE A 298 -17.51 8.34 -5.55
CA ILE A 298 -17.00 8.73 -4.25
C ILE A 298 -18.03 9.61 -3.53
N ARG A 299 -18.41 9.23 -2.33
CA ARG A 299 -19.35 9.96 -1.46
C ARG A 299 -18.90 9.89 -0.01
N ASN A 300 -19.38 10.83 0.80
CA ASN A 300 -19.22 10.79 2.25
C ASN A 300 -20.20 9.79 2.87
N TRP A 301 -19.68 8.90 3.70
CA TRP A 301 -20.43 7.85 4.36
C TRP A 301 -20.16 7.84 5.87
N PRO A 302 -21.13 7.47 6.71
CA PRO A 302 -20.94 7.34 8.17
C PRO A 302 -20.17 6.04 8.50
N VAL A 303 -18.93 5.98 8.08
CA VAL A 303 -17.99 4.88 8.27
C VAL A 303 -16.58 5.45 8.38
N SER A 304 -15.70 4.79 9.13
CA SER A 304 -14.29 5.13 9.22
C SER A 304 -13.44 4.02 8.62
N GLY A 305 -12.31 4.36 8.00
CA GLY A 305 -11.32 3.40 7.51
C GLY A 305 -10.22 3.18 8.55
N LEU A 306 -9.89 1.95 8.87
CA LEU A 306 -8.66 1.60 9.58
C LEU A 306 -7.48 1.88 8.66
N PHE A 307 -6.35 2.36 9.19
CA PHE A 307 -5.18 2.60 8.32
C PHE A 307 -4.62 1.28 7.79
N GLN A 308 -4.35 0.34 8.66
CA GLN A 308 -3.88 -1.01 8.34
C GLN A 308 -2.83 -0.98 7.22
N PRO A 309 -1.66 -0.34 7.47
CA PRO A 309 -0.61 -0.26 6.47
C PRO A 309 0.08 -1.60 6.30
N ASP A 310 0.35 -1.97 5.06
CA ASP A 310 1.33 -2.97 4.72
C ASP A 310 2.71 -2.31 4.54
N GLY A 311 3.03 -1.82 3.34
CA GLY A 311 4.33 -1.24 3.04
C GLY A 311 4.64 0.05 3.79
N ALA A 312 5.88 0.18 4.26
CA ALA A 312 6.35 1.38 4.96
C ALA A 312 7.81 1.72 4.62
N VAL A 313 8.15 3.01 4.62
CA VAL A 313 9.52 3.49 4.44
C VAL A 313 9.80 4.72 5.28
N ALA A 314 10.99 4.81 5.88
CA ALA A 314 11.40 5.96 6.68
C ALA A 314 12.36 6.87 5.90
N PHE A 315 12.26 8.18 6.14
CA PHE A 315 13.21 9.17 5.64
C PHE A 315 13.39 10.32 6.61
N GLU A 316 14.46 11.08 6.43
CA GLU A 316 14.76 12.27 7.24
C GLU A 316 14.48 13.55 6.45
N HIS A 317 13.90 14.53 7.12
CA HIS A 317 13.74 15.89 6.60
C HIS A 317 13.85 16.90 7.75
N SER A 318 14.81 17.85 7.64
CA SER A 318 15.03 18.91 8.64
C SER A 318 15.23 18.38 10.06
N ASP A 319 16.09 17.36 10.21
CA ASP A 319 16.43 16.68 11.47
C ASP A 319 15.23 15.95 12.15
N GLU A 320 14.14 15.77 11.44
CA GLU A 320 12.98 14.97 11.87
C GLU A 320 12.86 13.71 11.00
N THR A 321 12.50 12.60 11.63
CA THR A 321 12.21 11.35 10.92
C THR A 321 10.74 11.27 10.56
N TYR A 322 10.47 10.88 9.33
CA TYR A 322 9.13 10.64 8.82
C TYR A 322 9.00 9.19 8.35
N LEU A 323 7.84 8.62 8.60
CA LEU A 323 7.42 7.32 8.10
C LEU A 323 6.34 7.54 7.05
N VAL A 324 6.47 6.92 5.89
CA VAL A 324 5.43 6.85 4.86
C VAL A 324 4.83 5.47 4.91
N THR A 325 3.51 5.37 4.88
CA THR A 325 2.78 4.09 4.88
C THR A 325 1.84 4.00 3.70
N ALA A 326 1.79 2.85 3.04
CA ALA A 326 0.76 2.47 2.10
C ALA A 326 -0.35 1.77 2.89
N ASN A 327 -1.57 2.30 2.84
CA ASN A 327 -2.66 1.87 3.75
C ASN A 327 -3.62 0.95 3.00
N GLU A 328 -3.21 -0.28 2.81
CA GLU A 328 -3.92 -1.30 2.05
C GLU A 328 -5.24 -1.69 2.69
N GLY A 329 -5.14 -2.18 3.91
CA GLY A 329 -6.25 -2.71 4.68
C GLY A 329 -6.49 -4.19 4.42
N ASP A 330 -6.29 -5.01 5.44
CA ASP A 330 -6.61 -6.42 5.37
C ASP A 330 -7.48 -6.90 6.56
N PRO A 331 -8.58 -7.62 6.30
CA PRO A 331 -9.34 -8.30 7.33
C PRO A 331 -8.79 -9.70 7.56
N ARG A 332 -8.77 -10.18 8.78
CA ARG A 332 -8.53 -11.59 9.06
C ARG A 332 -9.67 -12.46 8.54
N VAL A 333 -9.39 -13.21 7.49
CA VAL A 333 -10.36 -14.09 6.81
C VAL A 333 -9.76 -15.48 6.65
N TYR A 334 -10.10 -16.35 7.60
CA TYR A 334 -9.69 -17.76 7.63
C TYR A 334 -10.93 -18.67 7.58
N ALA A 335 -10.73 -19.97 7.36
CA ALA A 335 -11.83 -20.91 7.21
C ALA A 335 -12.79 -20.91 8.43
N GLU A 336 -12.24 -20.83 9.64
CA GLU A 336 -13.02 -20.86 10.89
C GLU A 336 -13.21 -19.46 11.51
N TYR A 337 -12.62 -18.41 10.91
CA TYR A 337 -12.71 -17.06 11.42
C TYR A 337 -12.93 -16.03 10.30
N GLN A 338 -13.98 -15.23 10.44
CA GLN A 338 -14.37 -14.22 9.43
C GLN A 338 -14.58 -12.88 10.12
N GLU A 339 -13.58 -12.02 10.05
CA GLU A 339 -13.68 -10.66 10.57
C GLU A 339 -14.61 -9.77 9.71
N SER A 340 -14.50 -9.86 8.40
CA SER A 340 -15.26 -9.01 7.49
C SER A 340 -16.72 -9.43 7.32
N CYS A 341 -17.60 -8.44 7.13
CA CYS A 341 -19.02 -8.67 6.88
C CYS A 341 -19.61 -7.49 6.09
N PRO A 342 -20.33 -7.72 4.98
CA PRO A 342 -21.10 -6.66 4.34
C PRO A 342 -22.12 -6.03 5.29
N VAL A 343 -22.23 -4.70 5.31
CA VAL A 343 -23.13 -3.96 6.23
C VAL A 343 -24.55 -4.51 6.22
N ALA A 344 -25.11 -4.87 5.05
CA ALA A 344 -26.46 -5.46 4.96
C ALA A 344 -26.57 -6.84 5.61
N GLN A 345 -25.46 -7.50 5.92
CA GLN A 345 -25.46 -8.85 6.51
C GLN A 345 -25.19 -8.88 8.02
N LEU A 346 -24.87 -7.74 8.63
CA LEU A 346 -24.59 -7.65 10.06
C LEU A 346 -25.70 -8.27 10.93
N GLN A 347 -26.96 -8.01 10.61
CA GLN A 347 -28.10 -8.59 11.35
C GLN A 347 -28.15 -10.12 11.24
N LYS A 348 -27.74 -10.70 10.11
CA LYS A 348 -27.68 -12.17 9.97
C LYS A 348 -26.64 -12.78 10.91
N ARG A 349 -25.57 -12.04 11.20
CA ARG A 349 -24.54 -12.40 12.19
C ARG A 349 -24.94 -12.03 13.63
N LYS A 350 -26.18 -11.57 13.86
CA LYS A 350 -26.69 -11.10 15.15
C LYS A 350 -25.96 -9.88 15.70
N ILE A 351 -25.32 -9.11 14.81
CA ILE A 351 -24.63 -7.86 15.12
C ILE A 351 -25.58 -6.71 14.83
N GLN A 352 -25.73 -5.79 15.76
CA GLN A 352 -26.60 -4.65 15.62
C GLN A 352 -25.81 -3.36 15.67
N LEU A 353 -26.19 -2.40 14.83
CA LEU A 353 -25.68 -1.02 14.93
C LEU A 353 -26.39 -0.30 16.08
N ALA A 354 -25.68 0.59 16.75
CA ALA A 354 -26.26 1.44 17.77
C ALA A 354 -27.58 2.10 17.28
N PRO A 355 -28.58 2.28 18.14
CA PRO A 355 -29.92 2.71 17.73
C PRO A 355 -29.97 4.01 16.90
N ARG A 356 -28.99 4.89 17.10
CA ARG A 356 -28.88 6.20 16.40
C ARG A 356 -27.86 6.20 15.28
N HIS A 357 -27.21 5.09 14.99
CA HIS A 357 -26.17 5.03 13.94
C HIS A 357 -26.77 5.31 12.57
N PRO A 358 -26.25 6.30 11.80
CA PRO A 358 -26.85 6.72 10.51
C PRO A 358 -26.87 5.62 9.46
N ALA A 359 -25.88 4.72 9.45
CA ALA A 359 -25.78 3.60 8.51
C ALA A 359 -26.99 2.64 8.55
N ARG A 360 -27.78 2.64 9.63
CA ARG A 360 -29.02 1.83 9.70
C ARG A 360 -30.01 2.14 8.57
N PHE A 361 -29.94 3.33 7.99
CA PHE A 361 -30.80 3.78 6.88
C PHE A 361 -30.09 3.68 5.51
N LEU A 362 -28.88 3.12 5.47
CA LEU A 362 -28.02 3.08 4.29
C LEU A 362 -27.63 1.64 3.90
N MET A 363 -28.37 0.64 4.36
CA MET A 363 -28.08 -0.79 4.16
C MET A 363 -28.46 -1.31 2.76
N ASP A 364 -28.94 -0.46 1.88
CA ASP A 364 -29.23 -0.80 0.48
C ASP A 364 -27.93 -1.10 -0.30
N GLU A 365 -27.99 -2.06 -1.23
CA GLU A 365 -26.81 -2.48 -2.02
C GLU A 365 -26.24 -1.37 -2.89
N THR A 366 -27.03 -0.35 -3.23
CA THR A 366 -26.58 0.84 -3.97
C THR A 366 -26.00 1.93 -3.06
N LYS A 367 -25.82 1.63 -1.78
CA LYS A 367 -25.24 2.51 -0.75
C LYS A 367 -24.15 1.76 -0.01
N LEU A 368 -24.28 1.63 1.32
CA LEU A 368 -23.32 0.94 2.18
C LEU A 368 -23.55 -0.58 2.27
N GLY A 369 -24.66 -1.09 1.81
CA GLY A 369 -25.07 -2.47 2.08
C GLY A 369 -24.07 -3.54 1.68
N ARG A 370 -23.26 -3.27 0.67
CA ARG A 370 -22.24 -4.19 0.17
C ARG A 370 -20.84 -3.94 0.74
N LEU A 371 -20.61 -2.77 1.36
CA LEU A 371 -19.31 -2.45 1.93
C LEU A 371 -18.97 -3.42 3.06
N ASP A 372 -17.81 -4.03 2.98
CA ASP A 372 -17.27 -4.90 4.02
C ASP A 372 -16.76 -4.05 5.18
N VAL A 373 -17.18 -4.44 6.39
CA VAL A 373 -16.80 -3.78 7.64
C VAL A 373 -16.36 -4.82 8.66
N SER A 374 -15.50 -4.39 9.59
CA SER A 374 -15.07 -5.21 10.68
C SER A 374 -16.24 -5.50 11.64
N VAL A 375 -16.38 -6.75 12.03
CA VAL A 375 -17.31 -7.18 13.10
C VAL A 375 -16.62 -7.16 14.46
N VAL A 376 -15.32 -6.96 14.49
CA VAL A 376 -14.52 -6.77 15.71
C VAL A 376 -14.61 -5.31 16.10
N GLY A 377 -15.07 -5.03 17.24
CA GLY A 377 -15.01 -3.69 17.62
C GLY A 377 -15.88 -3.27 18.73
N ASN A 378 -15.79 -2.09 19.00
CA ASN A 378 -16.33 -1.16 19.93
C ASN A 378 -17.75 -1.49 20.43
N CYS A 379 -17.89 -2.63 21.14
CA CYS A 379 -18.99 -2.83 22.08
C CYS A 379 -18.63 -2.16 23.40
N GLU A 380 -18.17 -0.90 23.36
CA GLU A 380 -17.80 -0.14 24.56
C GLU A 380 -18.95 -0.02 25.56
N SER A 381 -20.18 -0.05 25.06
CA SER A 381 -21.38 0.03 25.90
C SER A 381 -21.71 -1.28 26.64
N GLY A 382 -21.06 -2.39 26.33
CA GLY A 382 -21.43 -3.71 26.86
C GLY A 382 -22.81 -4.21 26.42
N GLU A 383 -23.49 -3.48 25.52
CA GLU A 383 -24.85 -3.77 25.05
C GLU A 383 -24.92 -4.60 23.76
N GLY A 384 -23.76 -4.99 23.18
CA GLY A 384 -23.72 -5.79 21.95
C GLY A 384 -24.04 -5.00 20.67
N TYR A 385 -23.90 -3.68 20.70
CA TYR A 385 -24.05 -2.81 19.54
C TYR A 385 -22.70 -2.34 19.01
N LEU A 386 -22.56 -2.22 17.69
CA LEU A 386 -21.47 -1.49 17.08
C LEU A 386 -21.79 0.01 17.13
N GLU A 387 -20.97 0.76 17.85
CA GLU A 387 -21.06 2.22 17.95
C GLU A 387 -20.50 2.90 16.69
N GLN A 388 -19.46 2.32 16.10
CA GLN A 388 -18.82 2.77 14.89
C GLN A 388 -18.72 1.64 13.86
N LEU A 389 -18.74 1.98 12.59
CA LEU A 389 -18.43 1.08 11.49
C LEU A 389 -17.02 1.37 11.00
N HIS A 390 -16.17 0.36 11.00
CA HIS A 390 -14.84 0.43 10.40
C HIS A 390 -14.77 -0.44 9.15
N CYS A 391 -14.41 0.14 8.02
CA CYS A 391 -13.95 -0.61 6.84
C CYS A 391 -12.41 -0.75 6.88
N PHE A 392 -11.90 -1.62 6.02
CA PHE A 392 -10.49 -1.97 5.95
C PHE A 392 -9.75 -1.05 4.99
N GLY A 393 -8.58 -0.57 5.42
CA GLY A 393 -7.77 0.39 4.72
C GLY A 393 -8.36 1.80 4.64
N THR A 394 -7.48 2.79 4.54
CA THR A 394 -7.90 4.19 4.27
C THR A 394 -7.88 4.52 2.79
N ARG A 395 -7.48 3.57 1.93
CA ARG A 395 -7.42 3.71 0.46
C ARG A 395 -6.49 4.84 0.03
N SER A 396 -5.45 5.10 0.83
CA SER A 396 -4.55 6.24 0.72
C SER A 396 -3.14 5.86 1.16
N PHE A 397 -2.20 6.76 0.97
CA PHE A 397 -0.95 6.70 1.71
C PHE A 397 -0.91 7.81 2.74
N SER A 398 -0.13 7.59 3.81
CA SER A 398 0.01 8.54 4.90
C SER A 398 1.47 8.88 5.16
N ILE A 399 1.72 10.07 5.73
CA ILE A 399 3.02 10.46 6.26
C ILE A 399 2.86 10.77 7.74
N TRP A 400 3.69 10.13 8.55
CA TRP A 400 3.73 10.25 9.99
C TRP A 400 5.06 10.89 10.41
N ARG A 401 5.02 11.89 11.28
CA ARG A 401 6.21 12.38 11.95
C ARG A 401 6.50 11.53 13.18
N MET A 402 7.72 10.97 13.23
CA MET A 402 8.14 10.06 14.27
C MET A 402 8.88 10.81 15.37
N SER A 403 8.30 10.85 16.56
CA SER A 403 8.92 11.51 17.73
C SER A 403 9.76 10.51 18.52
N PRO A 404 10.94 10.89 19.03
CA PRO A 404 11.83 9.97 19.77
C PRO A 404 11.20 9.32 21.01
N ASN A 405 10.20 9.95 21.63
CA ASN A 405 9.55 9.49 22.86
C ASN A 405 8.02 9.70 22.83
N GLY A 406 7.43 9.73 21.66
CA GLY A 406 5.99 9.99 21.48
C GLY A 406 5.35 9.11 20.42
N SER A 407 4.04 9.12 20.39
CA SER A 407 3.29 8.43 19.32
C SER A 407 3.55 9.09 17.96
N PRO A 408 3.45 8.32 16.86
CA PRO A 408 3.47 8.88 15.50
C PRO A 408 2.40 9.97 15.34
N GLU A 409 2.77 11.08 14.73
CA GLU A 409 1.85 12.17 14.40
C GLU A 409 1.51 12.13 12.91
N LEU A 410 0.25 11.94 12.57
CA LEU A 410 -0.20 12.00 11.19
C LEU A 410 -0.09 13.44 10.67
N VAL A 411 0.81 13.70 9.72
CA VAL A 411 1.05 15.04 9.15
C VAL A 411 0.48 15.20 7.75
N PHE A 412 0.21 14.10 7.06
CA PHE A 412 -0.43 14.07 5.74
C PHE A 412 -1.11 12.73 5.48
N ASP A 413 -2.24 12.77 4.78
CA ASP A 413 -2.90 11.63 4.16
C ASP A 413 -3.42 12.05 2.78
N SER A 414 -3.29 11.18 1.77
CA SER A 414 -3.69 11.49 0.38
C SER A 414 -5.22 11.54 0.17
N GLY A 415 -6.00 11.33 1.21
CA GLY A 415 -7.46 11.45 1.15
C GLY A 415 -8.10 10.36 0.28
N ASN A 416 -8.87 10.79 -0.72
CA ASN A 416 -9.48 9.90 -1.72
C ASN A 416 -8.80 10.02 -3.10
N ASP A 417 -7.57 10.51 -3.14
CA ASP A 417 -6.86 10.76 -4.39
C ASP A 417 -6.74 9.50 -5.24
N PHE A 418 -6.43 8.36 -4.63
CA PHE A 418 -6.21 7.12 -5.38
C PHE A 418 -7.49 6.68 -6.11
N GLU A 419 -8.60 6.62 -5.39
CA GLU A 419 -9.88 6.30 -6.01
C GLU A 419 -10.28 7.33 -7.08
N ARG A 420 -10.12 8.62 -6.79
CA ARG A 420 -10.48 9.71 -7.70
C ARG A 420 -9.64 9.72 -8.98
N ILE A 421 -8.33 9.50 -8.86
CA ILE A 421 -7.40 9.53 -9.98
C ILE A 421 -7.60 8.28 -10.84
N VAL A 422 -7.61 7.11 -10.23
CA VAL A 422 -7.80 5.85 -10.96
C VAL A 422 -9.18 5.79 -11.62
N GLY A 423 -10.23 6.24 -10.93
CA GLY A 423 -11.59 6.31 -11.50
C GLY A 423 -11.70 7.23 -12.71
N ARG A 424 -10.89 8.30 -12.77
CA ARG A 424 -10.84 9.22 -13.92
C ARG A 424 -9.98 8.67 -15.07
N GLU A 425 -8.79 8.14 -14.77
CA GLU A 425 -7.78 7.80 -15.78
C GLU A 425 -7.90 6.37 -16.29
N ALA A 426 -8.57 5.53 -15.54
CA ALA A 426 -8.81 4.13 -15.89
C ALA A 426 -10.31 3.78 -15.87
N SER A 427 -11.17 4.72 -16.25
CA SER A 427 -12.64 4.59 -16.21
C SER A 427 -13.19 3.39 -16.99
N ASP A 428 -12.48 2.93 -18.01
CA ASP A 428 -12.79 1.71 -18.76
C ASP A 428 -12.64 0.43 -17.94
N ARG A 429 -11.82 0.46 -16.87
CA ARG A 429 -11.61 -0.65 -15.93
C ARG A 429 -12.64 -0.67 -14.79
N PHE A 430 -13.31 0.45 -14.54
CA PHE A 430 -14.32 0.61 -13.49
C PHE A 430 -15.75 0.58 -14.01
N THR A 431 -16.02 -0.22 -15.01
CA THR A 431 -17.41 -0.49 -15.41
C THR A 431 -18.07 -1.37 -14.34
N SER A 432 -19.40 -1.27 -14.20
CA SER A 432 -20.19 -2.08 -13.25
C SER A 432 -20.01 -3.61 -13.39
N LYS A 433 -19.24 -4.06 -14.37
CA LYS A 433 -18.91 -5.47 -14.62
C LYS A 433 -17.43 -5.79 -14.44
N SER A 434 -16.59 -4.78 -14.12
CA SER A 434 -15.16 -5.02 -13.95
C SER A 434 -14.85 -5.56 -12.56
N TYR A 435 -13.86 -6.41 -12.47
CA TYR A 435 -13.31 -6.90 -11.21
C TYR A 435 -12.92 -5.73 -10.27
N LEU A 436 -12.30 -4.69 -10.81
CA LEU A 436 -11.84 -3.53 -10.05
C LEU A 436 -12.99 -2.74 -9.41
N HIS A 437 -14.13 -2.57 -10.11
CA HIS A 437 -15.28 -1.92 -9.50
C HIS A 437 -15.88 -2.77 -8.37
N GLY A 438 -15.77 -4.11 -8.45
CA GLY A 438 -16.15 -5.00 -7.35
C GLY A 438 -15.34 -4.80 -6.09
N ARG A 439 -14.08 -4.38 -6.19
CA ARG A 439 -13.20 -4.12 -5.05
C ARG A 439 -13.57 -2.88 -4.23
N CYS A 440 -14.35 -1.95 -4.77
CA CYS A 440 -14.82 -0.77 -4.02
C CYS A 440 -15.64 -1.15 -2.77
N THR A 441 -16.24 -2.32 -2.75
CA THR A 441 -16.96 -2.85 -1.57
C THR A 441 -16.08 -3.52 -0.53
N ALA A 442 -14.81 -3.73 -0.84
CA ALA A 442 -13.76 -4.26 0.04
C ALA A 442 -12.74 -3.14 0.38
N GLN A 443 -11.47 -3.34 0.08
CA GLN A 443 -10.39 -2.40 0.41
C GLN A 443 -10.14 -1.33 -0.69
N GLY A 444 -10.77 -1.44 -1.84
CA GLY A 444 -10.70 -0.46 -2.93
C GLY A 444 -9.46 -0.59 -3.81
N PRO A 445 -8.60 0.45 -3.94
CA PRO A 445 -7.40 0.42 -4.78
C PRO A 445 -6.30 -0.50 -4.26
N GLU A 446 -6.26 -0.73 -2.95
CA GLU A 446 -5.27 -1.49 -2.19
C GLU A 446 -3.86 -0.94 -2.42
N PRO A 447 -3.52 0.17 -1.73
CA PRO A 447 -2.14 0.67 -1.70
C PRO A 447 -1.25 -0.30 -0.93
N GLU A 448 -0.35 -0.96 -1.63
CA GLU A 448 0.44 -2.09 -1.15
C GLU A 448 1.79 -1.63 -0.61
N SER A 449 2.68 -1.28 -1.49
CA SER A 449 4.06 -0.96 -1.18
C SER A 449 4.38 0.51 -1.44
N VAL A 450 5.42 1.04 -0.77
CA VAL A 450 5.91 2.38 -0.98
C VAL A 450 7.43 2.44 -0.99
N VAL A 451 7.99 3.18 -1.95
CA VAL A 451 9.43 3.44 -2.02
C VAL A 451 9.70 4.94 -2.12
N ILE A 452 10.77 5.39 -1.47
CA ILE A 452 11.29 6.76 -1.59
C ILE A 452 12.50 6.77 -2.53
N GLY A 453 12.52 7.76 -3.43
CA GLY A 453 13.65 7.98 -4.32
C GLY A 453 13.84 9.44 -4.68
N TYR A 454 14.78 9.72 -5.57
CA TYR A 454 15.10 11.10 -5.96
C TYR A 454 15.13 11.26 -7.48
N LEU A 455 14.54 12.37 -7.95
CA LEU A 455 14.69 12.86 -9.30
C LEU A 455 15.31 14.27 -9.23
N GLY A 456 16.63 14.36 -9.42
CA GLY A 456 17.39 15.56 -9.07
C GLY A 456 17.31 15.87 -7.59
N SER A 457 16.81 17.04 -7.21
CA SER A 457 16.59 17.43 -5.81
C SER A 457 15.21 17.09 -5.27
N MET A 458 14.31 16.64 -6.13
CA MET A 458 12.92 16.28 -5.74
C MET A 458 12.90 14.91 -5.11
N ARG A 459 12.30 14.81 -3.91
CA ARG A 459 12.04 13.51 -3.25
C ARG A 459 10.70 12.98 -3.71
N LEU A 460 10.70 11.79 -4.25
CA LEU A 460 9.49 11.11 -4.73
C LEU A 460 9.07 10.01 -3.77
N ALA A 461 7.77 9.91 -3.52
CA ALA A 461 7.15 8.69 -3.01
C ALA A 461 6.40 8.01 -4.16
N MET A 462 6.66 6.73 -4.36
CA MET A 462 5.98 5.89 -5.35
C MET A 462 5.25 4.79 -4.61
N ILE A 463 3.93 4.73 -4.80
CA ILE A 463 3.03 3.83 -4.10
C ILE A 463 2.38 2.89 -5.11
N SER A 464 2.54 1.59 -4.95
CA SER A 464 1.84 0.58 -5.74
C SER A 464 0.38 0.48 -5.34
N LEU A 465 -0.47 0.17 -6.30
CA LEU A 465 -1.89 -0.10 -6.10
C LEU A 465 -2.17 -1.53 -6.56
N GLU A 466 -2.19 -2.47 -5.64
CA GLU A 466 -2.26 -3.89 -5.98
C GLU A 466 -3.48 -4.20 -6.85
N ARG A 467 -4.68 -3.91 -6.39
CA ARG A 467 -5.91 -4.27 -7.10
C ARG A 467 -6.30 -3.28 -8.20
N ALA A 468 -6.02 -2.00 -8.01
CA ALA A 468 -6.25 -1.02 -9.07
C ALA A 468 -5.20 -1.14 -10.18
N GLY A 469 -4.02 -1.62 -9.85
CA GLY A 469 -2.84 -1.66 -10.70
C GLY A 469 -2.19 -0.28 -10.87
N GLY A 470 -0.91 -0.30 -11.22
CA GLY A 470 -0.13 0.91 -11.47
C GLY A 470 0.43 1.55 -10.22
N ILE A 471 1.07 2.71 -10.42
CA ILE A 471 1.87 3.38 -9.39
C ILE A 471 1.42 4.84 -9.27
N MET A 472 1.15 5.28 -8.06
CA MET A 472 0.97 6.70 -7.74
C MET A 472 2.30 7.34 -7.40
N VAL A 473 2.60 8.48 -7.99
CA VAL A 473 3.87 9.22 -7.77
C VAL A 473 3.57 10.60 -7.19
N TYR A 474 4.19 10.89 -6.05
CA TYR A 474 4.07 12.17 -5.34
C TYR A 474 5.44 12.79 -5.10
N ASP A 475 5.53 14.11 -5.20
CA ASP A 475 6.63 14.90 -4.65
C ASP A 475 6.40 15.07 -3.14
N VAL A 476 7.28 14.47 -2.35
CA VAL A 476 7.27 14.53 -0.88
C VAL A 476 8.50 15.28 -0.34
N SER A 477 9.06 16.19 -1.13
CA SER A 477 10.16 17.06 -0.70
C SER A 477 9.78 17.88 0.55
N TYR A 478 8.50 18.20 0.70
CA TYR A 478 7.90 18.80 1.89
C TYR A 478 6.87 17.82 2.50
N PRO A 479 7.21 17.10 3.56
CA PRO A 479 6.38 16.00 4.08
C PRO A 479 4.95 16.39 4.48
N MET A 480 4.74 17.65 4.87
CA MET A 480 3.41 18.15 5.25
C MET A 480 2.59 18.67 4.06
N GLN A 481 3.17 18.73 2.85
CA GLN A 481 2.52 19.26 1.65
C GLN A 481 2.91 18.46 0.39
N PRO A 482 2.72 17.16 0.38
CA PRO A 482 2.96 16.34 -0.80
C PRO A 482 2.15 16.81 -1.99
N LYS A 483 2.70 16.61 -3.19
CA LYS A 483 2.04 16.98 -4.44
C LYS A 483 1.94 15.77 -5.35
N PHE A 484 0.73 15.45 -5.79
CA PHE A 484 0.56 14.45 -6.84
C PHE A 484 1.26 14.89 -8.12
N LEU A 485 2.04 14.00 -8.69
CA LEU A 485 2.75 14.25 -9.95
C LEU A 485 2.15 13.43 -11.09
N LYS A 486 1.98 12.12 -10.87
CA LYS A 486 1.56 11.23 -11.95
C LYS A 486 0.98 9.92 -11.42
N TYR A 487 0.02 9.38 -12.15
CA TYR A 487 -0.33 7.98 -12.11
C TYR A 487 0.33 7.26 -13.29
N LEU A 488 1.09 6.22 -13.00
CA LEU A 488 1.66 5.32 -14.00
C LEU A 488 0.73 4.11 -14.11
N PRO A 489 -0.08 4.02 -15.17
CA PRO A 489 -0.99 2.90 -15.32
C PRO A 489 -0.20 1.60 -15.56
N PRO A 490 -0.79 0.43 -15.26
CA PRO A 490 -0.16 -0.85 -15.57
C PRO A 490 0.26 -0.93 -17.03
N LEU A 491 1.50 -1.35 -17.27
CA LEU A 491 1.97 -1.56 -18.64
C LEU A 491 1.15 -2.68 -19.31
N ALA A 492 0.75 -2.46 -20.56
CA ALA A 492 0.03 -3.43 -21.36
C ALA A 492 0.80 -3.64 -22.68
N GLU A 493 1.30 -4.85 -22.87
CA GLU A 493 2.01 -5.27 -24.08
C GLU A 493 1.47 -6.63 -24.56
N ASP A 494 1.40 -6.82 -25.87
CA ASP A 494 1.01 -8.10 -26.51
C ASP A 494 -0.29 -8.73 -25.98
N GLY A 495 -1.24 -7.88 -25.55
CA GLY A 495 -2.51 -8.33 -24.99
C GLY A 495 -2.47 -8.79 -23.53
N SER A 496 -1.30 -8.76 -22.89
CA SER A 496 -1.13 -8.97 -21.46
C SER A 496 -0.93 -7.64 -20.74
N ARG A 497 -1.30 -7.57 -19.46
CA ARG A 497 -1.17 -6.38 -18.62
C ARG A 497 -0.49 -6.75 -17.31
N ASP A 498 0.35 -5.83 -16.80
CA ASP A 498 0.88 -5.96 -15.46
C ASP A 498 -0.26 -5.88 -14.44
N CYS A 499 -0.26 -6.80 -13.47
CA CYS A 499 -1.32 -6.94 -12.47
C CYS A 499 -0.71 -7.20 -11.09
N ALA A 500 -1.31 -6.60 -10.06
CA ALA A 500 -0.88 -6.67 -8.67
C ALA A 500 0.59 -6.23 -8.52
N PRO A 501 0.89 -4.92 -8.68
CA PRO A 501 2.22 -4.41 -8.37
C PRO A 501 2.44 -4.44 -6.87
N GLU A 502 3.45 -5.19 -6.45
CA GLU A 502 3.82 -5.42 -5.06
C GLU A 502 5.16 -4.77 -4.74
N GLY A 503 6.26 -5.45 -4.98
CA GLY A 503 7.60 -4.95 -4.67
C GLY A 503 8.08 -3.84 -5.59
N LEU A 504 8.63 -2.79 -5.00
CA LEU A 504 9.17 -1.63 -5.68
C LEU A 504 10.63 -1.39 -5.30
N VAL A 505 11.47 -1.02 -6.27
CA VAL A 505 12.79 -0.47 -5.98
C VAL A 505 13.09 0.75 -6.85
N MET A 506 13.56 1.82 -6.20
CA MET A 506 14.05 3.00 -6.87
C MET A 506 15.57 2.96 -6.98
N ILE A 507 16.08 3.04 -8.22
CA ILE A 507 17.51 3.01 -8.51
C ILE A 507 17.97 4.44 -8.83
N PRO A 508 18.90 5.00 -8.02
CA PRO A 508 19.39 6.36 -8.26
C PRO A 508 20.19 6.48 -9.56
N ALA A 509 20.23 7.68 -10.13
CA ALA A 509 20.93 7.95 -11.39
C ALA A 509 22.42 7.57 -11.35
N GLU A 510 23.05 7.71 -10.18
CA GLU A 510 24.48 7.45 -9.96
C GLU A 510 24.85 5.99 -10.14
N THR A 511 23.91 5.07 -9.82
CA THR A 511 24.12 3.63 -9.90
C THR A 511 23.33 2.97 -11.03
N SER A 512 22.51 3.74 -11.72
CA SER A 512 21.73 3.27 -12.86
C SER A 512 22.59 3.10 -14.14
N PRO A 513 22.38 2.05 -14.93
CA PRO A 513 23.10 1.86 -16.19
C PRO A 513 22.77 2.91 -17.27
N THR A 514 21.68 3.65 -17.11
CA THR A 514 21.24 4.71 -18.03
C THR A 514 21.65 6.10 -17.57
N HIS A 515 22.27 6.22 -16.39
CA HIS A 515 22.57 7.50 -15.71
C HIS A 515 21.32 8.36 -15.47
N LYS A 516 20.16 7.74 -15.40
CA LYS A 516 18.88 8.33 -14.99
C LYS A 516 18.23 7.44 -13.93
N PRO A 517 17.41 7.99 -13.03
CA PRO A 517 16.72 7.18 -12.05
C PRO A 517 15.83 6.13 -12.72
N LEU A 518 15.78 4.94 -12.15
CA LEU A 518 14.87 3.88 -12.61
C LEU A 518 13.92 3.47 -11.47
N LEU A 519 12.69 3.19 -11.84
CA LEU A 519 11.73 2.46 -11.00
C LEU A 519 11.62 1.03 -11.55
N VAL A 520 11.78 0.03 -10.69
CA VAL A 520 11.50 -1.36 -11.02
C VAL A 520 10.34 -1.83 -10.17
N VAL A 521 9.41 -2.53 -10.81
CA VAL A 521 8.15 -3.00 -10.22
C VAL A 521 8.03 -4.49 -10.44
N CYS A 522 7.83 -5.26 -9.37
CA CYS A 522 7.34 -6.62 -9.44
C CYS A 522 5.82 -6.63 -9.42
N ASN A 523 5.21 -7.44 -10.28
CA ASN A 523 3.76 -7.56 -10.43
C ASN A 523 3.38 -9.02 -10.19
N GLU A 524 2.84 -9.30 -9.02
CA GLU A 524 2.60 -10.64 -8.50
C GLU A 524 1.74 -11.48 -9.44
N VAL A 525 0.50 -11.07 -9.65
CA VAL A 525 -0.49 -11.87 -10.40
C VAL A 525 -0.11 -12.05 -11.87
N SER A 526 0.57 -11.08 -12.48
CA SER A 526 1.08 -11.24 -13.85
C SER A 526 2.43 -11.97 -13.92
N GLY A 527 3.13 -12.16 -12.80
CA GLY A 527 4.45 -12.78 -12.74
C GLY A 527 5.50 -11.97 -13.53
N THR A 528 5.45 -10.65 -13.48
CA THR A 528 6.30 -9.79 -14.31
C THR A 528 7.10 -8.79 -13.51
N THR A 529 8.34 -8.55 -13.97
CA THR A 529 9.17 -7.43 -13.49
C THR A 529 9.27 -6.39 -14.60
N THR A 530 8.91 -5.15 -14.32
CA THR A 530 8.93 -4.05 -15.30
C THR A 530 9.84 -2.93 -14.81
N ALA A 531 10.73 -2.44 -15.67
CA ALA A 531 11.60 -1.31 -15.37
C ALA A 531 11.19 -0.07 -16.17
N TYR A 532 11.09 1.06 -15.47
CA TYR A 532 10.81 2.37 -16.05
C TYR A 532 12.00 3.30 -15.82
N GLN A 533 12.34 4.09 -16.85
CA GLN A 533 13.27 5.21 -16.70
C GLN A 533 12.47 6.47 -16.36
N LEU A 534 12.88 7.15 -15.29
CA LEU A 534 12.26 8.40 -14.88
C LEU A 534 13.04 9.59 -15.39
N ASP A 535 12.31 10.61 -15.84
CA ASP A 535 12.87 11.89 -16.28
C ASP A 535 11.91 13.03 -15.98
N TRP A 536 12.43 14.26 -15.96
CA TRP A 536 11.60 15.46 -15.87
C TRP A 536 11.65 16.22 -17.18
N ASN A 537 10.55 16.28 -17.88
CA ASN A 537 10.44 16.99 -19.15
C ASN A 537 10.21 18.48 -18.87
N TYR A 538 11.23 19.30 -19.18
CA TYR A 538 11.08 20.74 -19.24
C TYR A 538 10.70 21.15 -20.67
N HIS A 539 9.54 21.78 -20.84
CA HIS A 539 9.26 22.47 -22.10
C HIS A 539 10.15 23.72 -22.16
N ARG A 540 11.17 23.69 -22.99
CA ARG A 540 11.79 24.91 -23.42
C ARG A 540 10.70 25.73 -24.11
N LEU A 541 10.28 26.85 -23.49
CA LEU A 541 9.59 27.90 -24.19
C LEU A 541 10.45 28.21 -25.42
N ALA A 542 9.98 27.85 -26.60
CA ALA A 542 10.63 28.23 -27.85
C ALA A 542 10.72 29.75 -27.78
N SER A 543 11.93 30.26 -27.59
CA SER A 543 12.21 31.67 -27.71
C SER A 543 11.84 32.06 -29.16
N SER A 544 10.67 32.67 -29.30
CA SER A 544 10.30 33.38 -30.53
C SER A 544 11.38 34.46 -30.75
N GLN A 545 12.31 34.17 -31.64
CA GLN A 545 13.08 35.21 -32.31
C GLN A 545 12.25 35.81 -33.43
#